data_e59c3292c4f818434b02fade283025ee
#
_entry.id   e59c3292c4f818434b02fade283025ee
#
_cell.length_a   1.000
_cell.length_b   1.000
_cell.length_c   1.000
_cell.angle_alpha   90.00
_cell.angle_beta   90.00
_cell.angle_gamma   90.00
#
_symmetry.space_group_name_H-M   'P 1'
#
loop_
_entity.id
_entity.type
_entity.pdbx_description
1 polymer ?
#
loop_
_entity_poly.entity_id
_entity_poly.type
_entity_poly.pdbx_seq_one_letter_code
_entity_poly.pdbx_strand_id
1 'polypeptide(L)'
;MKIKKIGFVGIPVTDLKRAREFYEDALGLKVSDEMMGGKWIEYAIGDDTLAIANVSDTWTPSDQGTGAALEVEDFDEAIKRLKDRHVRFAAEPFETPCCHMAVVQDPDGNKLMIHKLKPDNEKETCL
;
A
#
# COMPACT_ATOMS: atom_id res chain seq x y z
N MET A 1 16.40 4.91 -24.50
CA MET A 1 16.41 5.17 -23.04
C MET A 1 16.36 3.84 -22.30
N LYS A 2 17.24 3.64 -21.34
CA LYS A 2 17.25 2.42 -20.54
C LYS A 2 16.60 2.69 -19.17
N ILE A 3 15.46 2.06 -18.91
CA ILE A 3 14.79 2.14 -17.61
C ILE A 3 15.38 1.04 -16.75
N LYS A 4 15.92 1.40 -15.56
CA LYS A 4 16.63 0.46 -14.68
C LYS A 4 15.70 -0.26 -13.71
N LYS A 5 14.72 0.45 -13.14
CA LYS A 5 13.83 -0.08 -12.11
C LYS A 5 12.73 0.94 -11.82
N ILE A 6 11.74 0.52 -11.05
CA ILE A 6 10.79 1.46 -10.43
C ILE A 6 11.53 2.12 -9.27
N GLY A 7 11.71 3.45 -9.31
CA GLY A 7 12.45 4.17 -8.29
C GLY A 7 11.70 4.25 -6.96
N PHE A 8 10.41 4.56 -7.03
CA PHE A 8 9.49 4.55 -5.89
C PHE A 8 8.05 4.47 -6.39
N VAL A 9 7.12 4.14 -5.50
CA VAL A 9 5.69 4.28 -5.75
C VAL A 9 5.20 5.49 -4.98
N GLY A 10 4.63 6.47 -5.68
CA GLY A 10 4.11 7.69 -5.09
C GLY A 10 2.60 7.66 -4.96
N ILE A 11 2.09 8.09 -3.80
CA ILE A 11 0.67 8.13 -3.50
C ILE A 11 0.32 9.55 -3.05
N PRO A 12 -0.52 10.28 -3.81
CA PRO A 12 -0.94 11.60 -3.41
C PRO A 12 -1.97 11.52 -2.27
N VAL A 13 -1.81 12.39 -1.27
CA VAL A 13 -2.72 12.48 -0.13
C VAL A 13 -3.07 13.95 0.12
N THR A 14 -4.18 14.22 0.79
CA THR A 14 -4.62 15.58 1.06
C THR A 14 -4.28 16.07 2.47
N ASP A 15 -4.07 15.15 3.41
CA ASP A 15 -3.78 15.44 4.80
C ASP A 15 -2.69 14.50 5.28
N LEU A 16 -1.47 15.02 5.43
CA LEU A 16 -0.31 14.20 5.79
C LEU A 16 -0.46 13.55 7.17
N LYS A 17 -1.01 14.27 8.15
CA LYS A 17 -1.20 13.71 9.49
C LYS A 17 -2.13 12.50 9.45
N ARG A 18 -3.26 12.63 8.80
CA ARG A 18 -4.25 11.56 8.67
C ARG A 18 -3.69 10.40 7.84
N ALA A 19 -2.98 10.70 6.76
CA ALA A 19 -2.34 9.69 5.93
C ALA A 19 -1.28 8.92 6.72
N ARG A 20 -0.45 9.62 7.50
CA ARG A 20 0.59 8.98 8.30
C ARG A 20 0.02 8.02 9.35
N GLU A 21 -1.12 8.35 9.95
CA GLU A 21 -1.80 7.43 10.86
C GLU A 21 -2.16 6.12 10.16
N PHE A 22 -2.59 6.19 8.90
CA PHE A 22 -2.86 4.99 8.11
C PHE A 22 -1.59 4.24 7.75
N TYR A 23 -0.62 4.89 7.12
CA TYR A 23 0.57 4.22 6.61
C TYR A 23 1.51 3.74 7.72
N GLU A 24 1.66 4.51 8.80
CA GLU A 24 2.55 4.17 9.91
C GLU A 24 1.87 3.32 10.98
N ASP A 25 0.66 3.66 11.40
CA ASP A 25 0.00 2.96 12.49
C ASP A 25 -0.78 1.73 12.00
N ALA A 26 -1.61 1.87 10.98
CA ALA A 26 -2.38 0.74 10.47
C ALA A 26 -1.53 -0.24 9.68
N LEU A 27 -0.73 0.25 8.71
CA LEU A 27 0.13 -0.61 7.90
C LEU A 27 1.45 -0.96 8.59
N GLY A 28 1.88 -0.19 9.57
CA GLY A 28 3.14 -0.43 10.28
C GLY A 28 4.39 -0.08 9.48
N LEU A 29 4.29 0.81 8.49
CA LEU A 29 5.44 1.19 7.69
C LEU A 29 6.40 2.08 8.47
N LYS A 30 7.68 2.01 8.14
CA LYS A 30 8.73 2.77 8.80
C LYS A 30 9.18 3.93 7.93
N VAL A 31 9.13 5.13 8.47
CA VAL A 31 9.65 6.32 7.80
C VAL A 31 11.15 6.16 7.56
N SER A 32 11.57 6.35 6.31
CA SER A 32 12.99 6.38 5.94
C SER A 32 13.47 7.79 5.64
N ASP A 33 12.59 8.69 5.22
CA ASP A 33 12.97 10.06 4.91
C ASP A 33 11.76 11.00 4.92
N GLU A 34 12.00 12.27 5.24
CA GLU A 34 11.02 13.34 5.16
C GLU A 34 11.64 14.51 4.41
N MET A 35 10.92 15.07 3.47
CA MET A 35 11.40 16.16 2.62
C MET A 35 10.32 17.21 2.40
N MET A 36 10.72 18.31 1.80
CA MET A 36 9.80 19.38 1.38
C MET A 36 8.94 19.90 2.54
N GLY A 37 9.58 20.07 3.71
CA GLY A 37 8.87 20.60 4.89
C GLY A 37 7.81 19.67 5.44
N GLY A 38 7.99 18.36 5.29
CA GLY A 38 7.03 17.36 5.75
C GLY A 38 5.93 17.04 4.74
N LYS A 39 6.00 17.59 3.54
CA LYS A 39 4.99 17.33 2.49
C LYS A 39 5.29 16.08 1.67
N TRP A 40 6.45 15.48 1.86
CA TRP A 40 6.89 14.27 1.20
C TRP A 40 7.46 13.33 2.24
N ILE A 41 6.82 12.17 2.43
CA ILE A 41 7.23 11.17 3.42
C ILE A 41 7.54 9.88 2.68
N GLU A 42 8.74 9.33 2.90
CA GLU A 42 9.15 8.05 2.31
C GLU A 42 9.18 6.95 3.35
N TYR A 43 8.74 5.78 2.93
CA TYR A 43 8.76 4.55 3.73
C TYR A 43 9.63 3.52 3.03
N ALA A 44 10.54 2.89 3.78
CA ALA A 44 11.32 1.77 3.26
C ALA A 44 10.55 0.47 3.43
N ILE A 45 10.47 -0.31 2.35
CA ILE A 45 9.86 -1.64 2.34
C ILE A 45 10.86 -2.57 1.67
N GLY A 46 11.70 -3.26 2.45
CA GLY A 46 12.82 -3.99 1.88
C GLY A 46 13.72 -3.04 1.09
N ASP A 47 13.98 -3.35 -0.16
CA ASP A 47 14.74 -2.49 -1.08
C ASP A 47 13.87 -1.48 -1.82
N ASP A 48 12.57 -1.49 -1.57
CA ASP A 48 11.62 -0.64 -2.25
C ASP A 48 11.26 0.59 -1.42
N THR A 49 10.72 1.61 -2.08
CA THR A 49 10.28 2.86 -1.45
C THR A 49 8.84 3.15 -1.83
N LEU A 50 8.02 3.42 -0.82
CA LEU A 50 6.68 3.96 -0.97
C LEU A 50 6.70 5.39 -0.44
N ALA A 51 6.16 6.36 -1.20
CA ALA A 51 6.09 7.74 -0.76
C ALA A 51 4.64 8.22 -0.69
N ILE A 52 4.32 9.00 0.34
CA ILE A 52 3.07 9.74 0.38
C ILE A 52 3.40 11.23 0.32
N ALA A 53 2.57 12.00 -0.38
CA ALA A 53 2.90 13.40 -0.62
C ALA A 53 1.67 14.27 -0.87
N ASN A 54 1.79 15.53 -0.48
CA ASN A 54 0.84 16.58 -0.81
C ASN A 54 1.61 17.79 -1.36
N VAL A 55 2.05 17.69 -2.60
CA VAL A 55 3.01 18.64 -3.20
C VAL A 55 2.48 19.37 -4.43
N SER A 56 1.32 19.00 -4.95
CA SER A 56 0.81 19.57 -6.20
C SER A 56 -0.70 19.46 -6.30
N ASP A 57 -1.31 20.49 -6.88
CA ASP A 57 -2.75 20.50 -7.18
C ASP A 57 -3.09 19.62 -8.40
N THR A 58 -2.07 19.20 -9.16
CA THR A 58 -2.27 18.39 -10.37
C THR A 58 -2.04 16.90 -10.12
N TRP A 59 -1.64 16.54 -8.92
CA TRP A 59 -1.44 15.13 -8.51
C TRP A 59 -2.28 14.87 -7.27
N THR A 60 -3.48 14.36 -7.49
CA THR A 60 -4.52 14.23 -6.47
C THR A 60 -4.92 12.78 -6.25
N PRO A 61 -5.43 12.45 -5.05
CA PRO A 61 -5.88 11.08 -4.76
C PRO A 61 -6.95 10.59 -5.73
N SER A 62 -7.00 9.28 -5.93
CA SER A 62 -8.01 8.64 -6.78
C SER A 62 -8.28 7.22 -6.30
N ASP A 63 -9.54 6.81 -6.33
CA ASP A 63 -9.95 5.44 -6.12
C ASP A 63 -10.02 4.65 -7.43
N GLN A 64 -9.68 5.28 -8.54
CA GLN A 64 -9.70 4.70 -9.89
C GLN A 64 -8.31 4.49 -10.47
N GLY A 65 -7.28 4.93 -9.75
CA GLY A 65 -5.91 4.89 -10.23
C GLY A 65 -5.19 3.57 -9.95
N THR A 66 -3.91 3.57 -10.27
CA THR A 66 -3.00 2.46 -10.00
C THR A 66 -2.78 2.32 -8.50
N GLY A 67 -2.74 1.08 -8.01
CA GLY A 67 -2.45 0.79 -6.62
C GLY A 67 -1.19 -0.04 -6.45
N ALA A 68 -0.61 0.03 -5.25
CA ALA A 68 0.50 -0.84 -4.88
C ALA A 68 -0.05 -2.11 -4.23
N ALA A 69 0.56 -3.25 -4.55
CA ALA A 69 0.31 -4.50 -3.85
C ALA A 69 1.42 -4.70 -2.81
N LEU A 70 1.04 -4.84 -1.57
CA LEU A 70 1.96 -5.01 -0.45
C LEU A 70 1.98 -6.48 -0.07
N GLU A 71 3.14 -7.12 -0.23
CA GLU A 71 3.31 -8.52 0.17
C GLU A 71 3.45 -8.60 1.68
N VAL A 72 2.64 -9.43 2.35
CA VAL A 72 2.68 -9.63 3.79
C VAL A 72 3.12 -11.06 4.12
N GLU A 73 3.74 -11.23 5.27
CA GLU A 73 4.18 -12.56 5.71
C GLU A 73 3.01 -13.40 6.22
N ASP A 74 2.09 -12.80 6.96
CA ASP A 74 0.92 -13.46 7.54
C ASP A 74 -0.34 -12.70 7.12
N PHE A 75 -1.07 -13.29 6.18
CA PHE A 75 -2.25 -12.65 5.60
C PHE A 75 -3.37 -12.47 6.63
N ASP A 76 -3.67 -13.51 7.40
CA ASP A 76 -4.77 -13.46 8.36
C ASP A 76 -4.50 -12.42 9.47
N GLU A 77 -3.26 -12.35 9.95
CA GLU A 77 -2.85 -11.34 10.92
C GLU A 77 -2.97 -9.93 10.35
N ALA A 78 -2.54 -9.74 9.10
CA ALA A 78 -2.64 -8.44 8.43
C ALA A 78 -4.10 -7.98 8.33
N ILE A 79 -4.98 -8.88 7.91
CA ILE A 79 -6.42 -8.56 7.78
C ILE A 79 -7.01 -8.22 9.15
N LYS A 80 -6.70 -9.00 10.17
CA LYS A 80 -7.18 -8.73 11.53
C LYS A 80 -6.73 -7.36 12.02
N ARG A 81 -5.45 -7.04 11.85
CA ARG A 81 -4.90 -5.74 12.23
C ARG A 81 -5.62 -4.58 11.55
N LEU A 82 -5.85 -4.70 10.26
CA LEU A 82 -6.51 -3.65 9.48
C LEU A 82 -7.97 -3.48 9.91
N LYS A 83 -8.68 -4.57 10.16
CA LYS A 83 -10.06 -4.52 10.66
C LYS A 83 -10.14 -3.94 12.08
N ASP A 84 -9.21 -4.29 12.94
CA ASP A 84 -9.14 -3.74 14.30
C ASP A 84 -8.91 -2.22 14.29
N ARG A 85 -8.32 -1.69 13.24
CA ARG A 85 -8.06 -0.26 13.06
C ARG A 85 -9.08 0.44 12.16
N HIS A 86 -10.19 -0.24 11.86
CA HIS A 86 -11.31 0.30 11.08
C HIS A 86 -10.92 0.77 9.68
N VAL A 87 -9.94 0.12 9.06
CA VAL A 87 -9.56 0.39 7.67
C VAL A 87 -10.70 -0.04 6.76
N ARG A 88 -11.00 0.78 5.75
CA ARG A 88 -12.03 0.45 4.77
C ARG A 88 -11.52 -0.57 3.76
N PHE A 89 -12.33 -1.58 3.49
CA PHE A 89 -12.03 -2.59 2.48
C PHE A 89 -12.88 -2.33 1.23
N ALA A 90 -12.20 -2.10 0.11
CA ALA A 90 -12.86 -2.02 -1.19
C ALA A 90 -13.18 -3.42 -1.72
N ALA A 91 -12.36 -4.41 -1.35
CA ALA A 91 -12.63 -5.82 -1.59
C ALA A 91 -12.22 -6.62 -0.35
N GLU A 92 -13.17 -7.39 0.20
CA GLU A 92 -12.91 -8.30 1.32
C GLU A 92 -11.94 -9.40 0.89
N PRO A 93 -11.26 -10.08 1.84
CA PRO A 93 -10.30 -11.13 1.50
C PRO A 93 -10.87 -12.17 0.55
N PHE A 94 -10.08 -12.52 -0.46
CA PHE A 94 -10.42 -13.56 -1.43
C PHE A 94 -9.17 -14.29 -1.87
N GLU A 95 -9.36 -15.44 -2.49
CA GLU A 95 -8.27 -16.25 -3.04
C GLU A 95 -8.32 -16.25 -4.56
N THR A 96 -7.13 -16.32 -5.16
CA THR A 96 -6.91 -16.66 -6.56
C THR A 96 -6.16 -17.99 -6.61
N PRO A 97 -5.95 -18.60 -7.79
CA PRO A 97 -5.11 -19.79 -7.86
C PRO A 97 -3.70 -19.61 -7.29
N CYS A 98 -3.19 -18.37 -7.25
CA CYS A 98 -1.81 -18.06 -6.90
C CYS A 98 -1.63 -17.37 -5.55
N CYS A 99 -2.66 -16.73 -5.03
CA CYS A 99 -2.48 -15.83 -3.88
C CYS A 99 -3.74 -15.64 -3.06
N HIS A 100 -3.55 -15.06 -1.88
CA HIS A 100 -4.59 -14.44 -1.07
C HIS A 100 -4.51 -12.94 -1.28
N MET A 101 -5.64 -12.27 -1.36
CA MET A 101 -5.70 -10.84 -1.65
C MET A 101 -6.86 -10.16 -0.94
N ALA A 102 -6.68 -8.89 -0.61
CA ALA A 102 -7.73 -7.98 -0.22
C ALA A 102 -7.37 -6.60 -0.77
N VAL A 103 -8.35 -5.73 -0.93
CA VAL A 103 -8.12 -4.35 -1.35
C VAL A 103 -8.61 -3.43 -0.27
N VAL A 104 -7.73 -2.56 0.22
CA VAL A 104 -8.05 -1.58 1.25
C VAL A 104 -7.92 -0.17 0.68
N GLN A 105 -8.49 0.80 1.40
CA GLN A 105 -8.41 2.20 1.02
C GLN A 105 -7.73 3.00 2.11
N ASP A 106 -6.85 3.92 1.71
CA ASP A 106 -6.31 4.89 2.64
C ASP A 106 -7.38 5.97 2.95
N PRO A 107 -7.11 6.93 3.85
CA PRO A 107 -8.11 7.96 4.18
C PRO A 107 -8.61 8.81 3.01
N ASP A 108 -7.82 8.92 1.95
CA ASP A 108 -8.19 9.66 0.74
C ASP A 108 -8.88 8.79 -0.32
N GLY A 109 -9.07 7.50 -0.04
CA GLY A 109 -9.68 6.57 -0.97
C GLY A 109 -8.71 5.90 -1.94
N ASN A 110 -7.41 6.20 -1.87
CA ASN A 110 -6.42 5.48 -2.67
C ASN A 110 -6.45 4.01 -2.31
N LYS A 111 -6.40 3.14 -3.31
CA LYS A 111 -6.48 1.68 -3.09
C LYS A 111 -5.09 1.08 -2.98
N LEU A 112 -4.94 0.18 -2.02
CA LEU A 112 -3.76 -0.67 -1.85
C LEU A 112 -4.24 -2.11 -1.76
N MET A 113 -3.43 -3.02 -2.29
CA MET A 113 -3.72 -4.45 -2.22
C MET A 113 -2.89 -5.07 -1.11
N ILE A 114 -3.51 -5.88 -0.28
CA ILE A 114 -2.81 -6.73 0.69
C ILE A 114 -2.70 -8.08 0.03
N HIS A 115 -1.48 -8.58 -0.11
CA HIS A 115 -1.20 -9.72 -0.98
C HIS A 115 -0.32 -10.73 -0.25
N LYS A 116 -0.64 -12.01 -0.42
CA LYS A 116 0.20 -13.11 0.05
C LYS A 116 0.25 -14.17 -1.04
N LEU A 117 1.44 -14.36 -1.60
CA LEU A 117 1.67 -15.39 -2.58
C LEU A 117 1.57 -16.76 -1.91
N LYS A 118 0.83 -17.69 -2.52
CA LYS A 118 0.76 -19.07 -2.02
C LYS A 118 2.10 -19.77 -2.20
N PRO A 119 2.46 -20.70 -1.31
CA PRO A 119 3.61 -21.59 -1.56
C PRO A 119 3.43 -22.35 -2.86
N ASP A 120 4.53 -22.72 -3.53
CA ASP A 120 4.48 -23.40 -4.83
C ASP A 120 3.64 -24.68 -4.80
N ASN A 121 3.66 -25.42 -3.68
CA ASN A 121 2.89 -26.64 -3.52
C ASN A 121 1.38 -26.43 -3.31
N GLU A 122 0.95 -25.21 -3.08
CA GLU A 122 -0.45 -24.83 -2.90
C GLU A 122 -1.02 -24.05 -4.07
N LYS A 123 -0.14 -23.66 -5.00
CA LYS A 123 -0.58 -22.94 -6.21
C LYS A 123 -1.25 -23.89 -7.17
N GLU A 124 -2.40 -23.47 -7.68
CA GLU A 124 -2.99 -24.06 -8.85
C GLU A 124 -2.39 -23.38 -10.09
N THR A 125 -2.91 -23.68 -11.27
CA THR A 125 -2.42 -23.03 -12.50
C THR A 125 -2.60 -21.51 -12.42
N CYS A 126 -1.48 -20.81 -12.40
CA CYS A 126 -1.44 -19.36 -12.43
C CYS A 126 -1.14 -18.88 -13.84
N LEU A 127 -2.03 -18.13 -14.42
CA LEU A 127 -1.84 -17.56 -15.76
C LEU A 127 -1.77 -16.04 -15.71
#